data_adb33232f8aad66608805074f803be2a
#
_entry.id   adb33232f8aad66608805074f803be2a
#
_cell.length_a   1.000
_cell.length_b   1.000
_cell.length_c   1.000
_cell.angle_alpha   90.00
_cell.angle_beta   90.00
_cell.angle_gamma   90.00
#
_symmetry.space_group_name_H-M   'P 1'
#
loop_
_entity.id
_entity.type
_entity.pdbx_description
1 polymer ?
#
loop_
_entity_poly.entity_id
_entity_poly.type
_entity_poly.pdbx_seq_one_letter_code
_entity_poly.pdbx_strand_id
1 'polypeptide(L)'
;MGFGDLLWVFFMISAVQPIIRQKMLEASRLRLLHRFQQSRKSRVISLVHRQETMSFLGFPLMRYIDINDSEEILRAIKLTDPDTPIDLIIHTPGGLVLAAGQVAHALRRHRAKVTVFVPHYAMSGGTLISLAANEIVMDANAVLGPLDPQLGEAPAASILSVLERKKPEDIEDKTFIMADISRKAILQLRKTVQELLGERMAQDAATALADKLTTGTWTHDYGIGAEEAKQLGLPVSTDIPEEVYDFMALFPQPTRTRPAVEYLPMPYRGARQGRQ
;
A
#
# COMPACT_ATOMS: atom_id res chain seq x y z
N MET A 1 15.42 -15.09 -49.03
CA MET A 1 14.64 -15.20 -47.79
C MET A 1 13.34 -15.92 -48.14
N GLY A 2 13.16 -17.13 -47.62
CA GLY A 2 11.93 -17.88 -47.82
C GLY A 2 10.83 -17.39 -46.87
N PHE A 3 9.56 -17.76 -47.17
CA PHE A 3 8.41 -17.41 -46.30
C PHE A 3 8.61 -17.87 -44.83
N GLY A 4 9.33 -18.98 -44.63
CA GLY A 4 9.71 -19.47 -43.31
C GLY A 4 10.65 -18.54 -42.55
N ASP A 5 11.60 -17.91 -43.24
CA ASP A 5 12.56 -16.97 -42.62
C ASP A 5 11.82 -15.71 -42.11
N LEU A 6 10.85 -15.21 -42.87
CA LEU A 6 10.01 -14.07 -42.51
C LEU A 6 9.13 -14.37 -41.31
N LEU A 7 8.50 -15.54 -41.25
CA LEU A 7 7.73 -16.02 -40.11
C LEU A 7 8.60 -16.12 -38.86
N TRP A 8 9.79 -16.66 -38.98
CA TRP A 8 10.73 -16.81 -37.86
C TRP A 8 11.16 -15.44 -37.28
N VAL A 9 11.49 -14.49 -38.17
CA VAL A 9 11.82 -13.11 -37.79
C VAL A 9 10.63 -12.43 -37.10
N PHE A 10 9.40 -12.62 -37.61
CA PHE A 10 8.19 -12.08 -36.96
C PHE A 10 7.98 -12.65 -35.56
N PHE A 11 8.13 -13.97 -35.38
CA PHE A 11 8.02 -14.58 -34.03
C PHE A 11 9.11 -14.09 -33.08
N MET A 12 10.35 -13.96 -33.57
CA MET A 12 11.45 -13.41 -32.76
C MET A 12 11.19 -11.98 -32.32
N ILE A 13 10.76 -11.11 -33.22
CA ILE A 13 10.41 -9.71 -32.88
C ILE A 13 9.25 -9.70 -31.89
N SER A 14 8.20 -10.49 -32.11
CA SER A 14 7.04 -10.56 -31.21
C SER A 14 7.41 -11.07 -29.82
N ALA A 15 8.34 -12.00 -29.70
CA ALA A 15 8.81 -12.53 -28.43
C ALA A 15 9.73 -11.53 -27.66
N VAL A 16 10.53 -10.74 -28.38
CA VAL A 16 11.51 -9.81 -27.79
C VAL A 16 10.86 -8.47 -27.43
N GLN A 17 9.84 -8.02 -28.16
CA GLN A 17 9.17 -6.74 -27.96
C GLN A 17 8.67 -6.53 -26.50
N PRO A 18 7.97 -7.48 -25.84
CA PRO A 18 7.53 -7.30 -24.46
C PRO A 18 8.68 -7.17 -23.47
N ILE A 19 9.79 -7.90 -23.70
CA ILE A 19 10.99 -7.85 -22.85
C ILE A 19 11.64 -6.46 -22.95
N ILE A 20 11.80 -5.92 -24.15
CA ILE A 20 12.35 -4.58 -24.36
C ILE A 20 11.45 -3.54 -23.70
N ARG A 21 10.14 -3.62 -23.89
CA ARG A 21 9.17 -2.70 -23.27
C ARG A 21 9.27 -2.73 -21.75
N GLN A 22 9.36 -3.91 -21.15
CA GLN A 22 9.53 -4.06 -19.71
C GLN A 22 10.83 -3.40 -19.21
N LYS A 23 11.95 -3.65 -19.89
CA LYS A 23 13.25 -3.06 -19.55
C LYS A 23 13.25 -1.53 -19.69
N MET A 24 12.57 -0.99 -20.70
CA MET A 24 12.41 0.46 -20.85
C MET A 24 11.58 1.06 -19.71
N LEU A 25 10.50 0.40 -19.28
CA LEU A 25 9.70 0.84 -18.12
C LEU A 25 10.52 0.80 -16.83
N GLU A 26 11.28 -0.29 -16.58
CA GLU A 26 12.16 -0.40 -15.41
C GLU A 26 13.20 0.73 -15.39
N ALA A 27 13.88 0.98 -16.51
CA ALA A 27 14.86 2.08 -16.63
C ALA A 27 14.21 3.46 -16.44
N SER A 28 12.96 3.64 -16.88
CA SER A 28 12.22 4.89 -16.71
C SER A 28 11.82 5.11 -15.25
N ARG A 29 11.37 4.05 -14.54
CA ARG A 29 11.09 4.09 -13.10
C ARG A 29 12.33 4.50 -12.30
N LEU A 30 13.47 3.85 -12.56
CA LEU A 30 14.73 4.17 -11.87
C LEU A 30 15.15 5.62 -12.12
N ARG A 31 15.01 6.15 -13.34
CA ARG A 31 15.32 7.55 -13.66
C ARG A 31 14.40 8.53 -12.92
N LEU A 32 13.10 8.24 -12.80
CA LEU A 32 12.18 9.08 -12.05
C LEU A 32 12.47 9.02 -10.56
N LEU A 33 12.68 7.84 -9.98
CA LEU A 33 13.06 7.70 -8.57
C LEU A 33 14.34 8.47 -8.26
N HIS A 34 15.35 8.38 -9.14
CA HIS A 34 16.61 9.11 -8.97
C HIS A 34 16.40 10.63 -8.98
N ARG A 35 15.62 11.16 -9.93
CA ARG A 35 15.28 12.59 -9.98
C ARG A 35 14.53 13.04 -8.74
N PHE A 36 13.52 12.29 -8.34
CA PHE A 36 12.72 12.57 -7.15
C PHE A 36 13.56 12.51 -5.88
N GLN A 37 14.49 11.54 -5.76
CA GLN A 37 15.45 11.45 -4.68
C GLN A 37 16.37 12.68 -4.61
N GLN A 38 16.85 13.17 -5.76
CA GLN A 38 17.71 14.37 -5.80
C GLN A 38 16.91 15.63 -5.43
N SER A 39 15.70 15.82 -5.94
CA SER A 39 14.88 17.01 -5.64
C SER A 39 14.51 17.10 -4.16
N ARG A 40 14.25 15.96 -3.53
CA ARG A 40 13.86 15.89 -2.13
C ARG A 40 15.03 15.71 -1.15
N LYS A 41 16.22 15.42 -1.66
CA LYS A 41 17.40 15.08 -0.86
C LYS A 41 17.13 13.96 0.15
N SER A 42 16.42 12.93 -0.30
CA SER A 42 15.95 11.81 0.50
C SER A 42 16.32 10.49 -0.16
N ARG A 43 16.21 9.38 0.57
CA ARG A 43 16.18 8.04 0.00
C ARG A 43 14.76 7.72 -0.42
N VAL A 44 14.52 7.54 -1.71
CA VAL A 44 13.21 7.16 -2.22
C VAL A 44 13.11 5.64 -2.34
N ILE A 45 12.08 5.06 -1.73
CA ILE A 45 11.73 3.64 -1.79
C ILE A 45 10.31 3.54 -2.38
N SER A 46 10.02 2.52 -3.15
CA SER A 46 8.67 2.29 -3.68
C SER A 46 8.18 0.89 -3.39
N LEU A 47 6.95 0.77 -2.92
CA LEU A 47 6.20 -0.48 -2.74
C LEU A 47 4.88 -0.35 -3.49
N VAL A 48 4.83 -0.89 -4.71
CA VAL A 48 3.68 -0.74 -5.61
C VAL A 48 3.17 -2.11 -6.04
N HIS A 49 2.02 -2.49 -5.49
CA HIS A 49 1.28 -3.68 -5.85
C HIS A 49 0.10 -3.29 -6.76
N ARG A 50 0.34 -3.33 -8.08
CA ARG A 50 -0.73 -3.25 -9.07
C ARG A 50 -1.29 -4.64 -9.27
N GLN A 51 -2.51 -4.85 -8.82
CA GLN A 51 -3.19 -6.16 -8.84
C GLN A 51 -3.40 -6.71 -10.24
N GLU A 52 -3.43 -5.84 -11.23
CA GLU A 52 -3.85 -6.16 -12.58
C GLU A 52 -2.70 -6.56 -13.52
N THR A 53 -1.44 -6.53 -13.05
CA THR A 53 -0.28 -6.65 -13.96
C THR A 53 0.24 -8.06 -14.17
N MET A 54 -0.28 -9.06 -13.47
CA MET A 54 0.19 -10.43 -13.62
C MET A 54 -0.98 -11.39 -13.85
N SER A 55 -1.11 -11.86 -15.09
CA SER A 55 -1.90 -13.05 -15.35
C SER A 55 -0.97 -14.20 -15.71
N PHE A 56 -1.00 -15.27 -14.94
CA PHE A 56 -0.42 -16.54 -15.35
C PHE A 56 -1.54 -17.39 -15.94
N LEU A 57 -1.42 -17.75 -17.23
CA LEU A 57 -2.45 -18.50 -17.96
C LEU A 57 -3.87 -17.86 -17.91
N GLY A 58 -3.95 -16.51 -17.84
CA GLY A 58 -5.24 -15.80 -17.80
C GLY A 58 -5.85 -15.61 -16.42
N PHE A 59 -5.23 -16.09 -15.35
CA PHE A 59 -5.66 -15.85 -13.98
C PHE A 59 -4.94 -14.63 -13.39
N PRO A 60 -5.66 -13.65 -12.79
CA PRO A 60 -5.03 -12.52 -12.13
C PRO A 60 -4.27 -13.00 -10.90
N LEU A 61 -2.95 -12.73 -10.86
CA LEU A 61 -2.14 -12.94 -9.67
C LEU A 61 -2.25 -11.69 -8.79
N MET A 62 -2.96 -11.81 -7.67
CA MET A 62 -3.03 -10.75 -6.68
C MET A 62 -1.71 -10.70 -5.90
N ARG A 63 -1.08 -9.51 -5.87
CA ARG A 63 0.11 -9.26 -5.06
C ARG A 63 -0.27 -8.60 -3.74
N TYR A 64 0.34 -9.10 -2.68
CA TYR A 64 0.23 -8.59 -1.32
C TYR A 64 1.61 -8.42 -0.73
N ILE A 65 1.75 -7.60 0.31
CA ILE A 65 3.01 -7.46 1.05
C ILE A 65 3.45 -8.84 1.56
N ASP A 66 4.61 -9.28 1.11
CA ASP A 66 5.22 -10.56 1.49
C ASP A 66 6.59 -10.37 2.16
N ILE A 67 7.26 -11.49 2.46
CA ILE A 67 8.57 -11.48 3.11
C ILE A 67 9.65 -10.89 2.20
N ASN A 68 9.58 -11.13 0.88
CA ASN A 68 10.58 -10.58 -0.05
C ASN A 68 10.47 -9.05 -0.11
N ASP A 69 9.25 -8.50 -0.12
CA ASP A 69 9.05 -7.05 -0.08
C ASP A 69 9.66 -6.45 1.20
N SER A 70 9.43 -7.10 2.34
CA SER A 70 10.00 -6.63 3.61
C SER A 70 11.54 -6.70 3.62
N GLU A 71 12.13 -7.78 3.12
CA GLU A 71 13.59 -7.91 3.02
C GLU A 71 14.21 -6.82 2.16
N GLU A 72 13.64 -6.53 0.98
CA GLU A 72 14.17 -5.50 0.09
C GLU A 72 14.02 -4.09 0.69
N ILE A 73 12.88 -3.78 1.32
CA ILE A 73 12.70 -2.47 1.99
C ILE A 73 13.64 -2.35 3.19
N LEU A 74 13.76 -3.38 4.02
CA LEU A 74 14.70 -3.37 5.16
C LEU A 74 16.14 -3.21 4.71
N ARG A 75 16.53 -3.84 3.60
CA ARG A 75 17.84 -3.65 2.98
C ARG A 75 18.03 -2.20 2.53
N ALA A 76 17.04 -1.61 1.85
CA ALA A 76 17.11 -0.22 1.42
C ALA A 76 17.24 0.74 2.61
N ILE A 77 16.49 0.54 3.68
CA ILE A 77 16.59 1.33 4.92
C ILE A 77 17.98 1.16 5.54
N LYS A 78 18.50 -0.06 5.65
CA LYS A 78 19.82 -0.36 6.24
C LYS A 78 20.96 0.29 5.45
N LEU A 79 20.83 0.41 4.14
CA LEU A 79 21.82 1.05 3.25
C LEU A 79 21.67 2.58 3.20
N THR A 80 20.69 3.14 3.90
CA THR A 80 20.48 4.58 3.97
C THR A 80 21.15 5.14 5.21
N ASP A 81 21.87 6.25 5.04
CA ASP A 81 22.45 6.97 6.16
C ASP A 81 21.34 7.37 7.16
N PRO A 82 21.53 7.17 8.47
CA PRO A 82 20.51 7.48 9.48
C PRO A 82 20.01 8.93 9.48
N ASP A 83 20.81 9.88 8.97
CA ASP A 83 20.46 11.29 8.87
C ASP A 83 19.83 11.68 7.51
N THR A 84 19.77 10.73 6.58
CA THR A 84 19.13 10.96 5.28
C THR A 84 17.63 10.67 5.39
N PRO A 85 16.72 11.63 5.05
CA PRO A 85 15.28 11.37 5.05
C PRO A 85 14.89 10.21 4.13
N ILE A 86 13.82 9.51 4.48
CA ILE A 86 13.23 8.45 3.66
C ILE A 86 11.88 8.89 3.15
N ASP A 87 11.67 8.76 1.86
CA ASP A 87 10.40 8.92 1.17
C ASP A 87 9.95 7.56 0.64
N LEU A 88 8.82 7.04 1.14
CA LEU A 88 8.24 5.77 0.70
C LEU A 88 6.99 6.02 -0.13
N ILE A 89 7.01 5.66 -1.41
CA ILE A 89 5.81 5.65 -2.26
C ILE A 89 5.14 4.29 -2.08
N ILE A 90 3.90 4.28 -1.56
CA ILE A 90 3.18 3.04 -1.27
C ILE A 90 1.83 2.98 -2.00
N HIS A 91 1.57 1.85 -2.67
CA HIS A 91 0.29 1.51 -3.28
C HIS A 91 0.08 0.00 -3.13
N THR A 92 -0.79 -0.41 -2.20
CA THR A 92 -0.93 -1.83 -1.83
C THR A 92 -2.26 -2.12 -1.17
N PRO A 93 -2.85 -3.29 -1.43
CA PRO A 93 -4.02 -3.78 -0.68
C PRO A 93 -3.66 -4.27 0.74
N GLY A 94 -2.37 -4.33 1.10
CA GLY A 94 -1.90 -4.89 2.35
C GLY A 94 -1.17 -6.22 2.16
N GLY A 95 -1.17 -7.07 3.18
CA GLY A 95 -0.53 -8.38 3.13
C GLY A 95 -0.13 -8.92 4.50
N LEU A 96 0.97 -9.66 4.56
CA LEU A 96 1.41 -10.33 5.79
C LEU A 96 1.71 -9.32 6.90
N VAL A 97 1.04 -9.45 8.02
CA VAL A 97 1.22 -8.58 9.21
C VAL A 97 2.68 -8.59 9.68
N LEU A 98 3.34 -9.75 9.64
CA LEU A 98 4.76 -9.87 10.00
C LEU A 98 5.63 -8.96 9.12
N ALA A 99 5.50 -9.06 7.80
CA ALA A 99 6.29 -8.28 6.84
C ALA A 99 6.02 -6.78 6.98
N ALA A 100 4.74 -6.38 7.01
CA ALA A 100 4.35 -4.99 7.21
C ALA A 100 4.83 -4.42 8.54
N GLY A 101 4.73 -5.20 9.62
CA GLY A 101 5.22 -4.82 10.95
C GLY A 101 6.73 -4.62 11.00
N GLN A 102 7.51 -5.50 10.36
CA GLN A 102 8.97 -5.35 10.26
C GLN A 102 9.36 -4.04 9.56
N VAL A 103 8.72 -3.73 8.42
CA VAL A 103 8.94 -2.48 7.68
C VAL A 103 8.54 -1.27 8.54
N ALA A 104 7.35 -1.30 9.14
CA ALA A 104 6.86 -0.21 9.98
C ALA A 104 7.81 0.10 11.15
N HIS A 105 8.26 -0.95 11.88
CA HIS A 105 9.22 -0.76 12.97
C HIS A 105 10.59 -0.26 12.49
N ALA A 106 11.05 -0.67 11.31
CA ALA A 106 12.31 -0.18 10.76
C ALA A 106 12.21 1.32 10.39
N LEU A 107 11.12 1.74 9.73
CA LEU A 107 10.85 3.14 9.43
C LEU A 107 10.70 3.97 10.70
N ARG A 108 9.99 3.45 11.71
CA ARG A 108 9.80 4.15 13.00
C ARG A 108 11.10 4.41 13.74
N ARG A 109 12.07 3.49 13.63
CA ARG A 109 13.41 3.60 14.23
C ARG A 109 14.38 4.44 13.43
N HIS A 110 14.03 4.79 12.20
CA HIS A 110 14.90 5.66 11.39
C HIS A 110 14.97 7.05 12.00
N ARG A 111 16.20 7.61 12.10
CA ARG A 111 16.45 8.87 12.83
C ARG A 111 15.92 10.09 12.09
N ALA A 112 16.16 10.14 10.78
CA ALA A 112 15.70 11.24 9.95
C ALA A 112 14.20 11.13 9.63
N LYS A 113 13.64 12.20 9.06
CA LYS A 113 12.22 12.26 8.68
C LYS A 113 11.84 11.14 7.70
N VAL A 114 10.75 10.46 7.98
CA VAL A 114 10.11 9.50 7.09
C VAL A 114 8.81 10.10 6.57
N THR A 115 8.67 10.18 5.25
CA THR A 115 7.43 10.59 4.58
C THR A 115 6.90 9.41 3.77
N VAL A 116 5.60 9.11 3.93
CA VAL A 116 4.90 8.09 3.13
C VAL A 116 3.95 8.77 2.16
N PHE A 117 4.10 8.50 0.87
CA PHE A 117 3.23 8.99 -0.19
C PHE A 117 2.21 7.93 -0.57
N VAL A 118 0.92 8.26 -0.48
CA VAL A 118 -0.20 7.38 -0.83
C VAL A 118 -0.95 7.98 -2.03
N PRO A 119 -0.57 7.62 -3.27
CA PRO A 119 -1.17 8.19 -4.46
C PRO A 119 -2.59 7.69 -4.77
N HIS A 120 -2.99 6.53 -4.22
CA HIS A 120 -4.33 5.98 -4.44
C HIS A 120 -4.85 5.21 -3.21
N TYR A 121 -4.19 4.13 -2.78
CA TYR A 121 -4.58 3.42 -1.56
C TYR A 121 -3.40 2.70 -0.89
N ALA A 122 -3.47 2.61 0.45
CA ALA A 122 -2.58 1.81 1.27
C ALA A 122 -3.41 1.12 2.35
N MET A 123 -3.97 -0.06 2.01
CA MET A 123 -4.90 -0.78 2.87
C MET A 123 -4.17 -1.69 3.85
N SER A 124 -4.81 -2.03 4.97
CA SER A 124 -4.33 -3.05 5.90
C SER A 124 -2.84 -2.88 6.27
N GLY A 125 -1.98 -3.84 5.92
CA GLY A 125 -0.53 -3.73 6.12
C GLY A 125 0.11 -2.46 5.54
N GLY A 126 -0.46 -1.89 4.47
CA GLY A 126 -0.06 -0.60 3.91
C GLY A 126 -0.36 0.56 4.87
N THR A 127 -1.52 0.54 5.53
CA THR A 127 -1.84 1.47 6.61
C THR A 127 -0.86 1.33 7.77
N LEU A 128 -0.57 0.08 8.20
CA LEU A 128 0.37 -0.17 9.29
C LEU A 128 1.76 0.45 9.02
N ILE A 129 2.25 0.31 7.79
CA ILE A 129 3.51 0.95 7.35
C ILE A 129 3.38 2.47 7.39
N SER A 130 2.24 3.02 6.92
CA SER A 130 2.01 4.46 6.88
C SER A 130 1.97 5.10 8.26
N LEU A 131 1.45 4.39 9.29
CA LEU A 131 1.44 4.87 10.69
C LEU A 131 2.85 5.07 11.26
N ALA A 132 3.88 4.46 10.69
CA ALA A 132 5.27 4.65 11.11
C ALA A 132 5.88 5.98 10.63
N ALA A 133 5.25 6.67 9.68
CA ALA A 133 5.77 7.89 9.07
C ALA A 133 5.66 9.12 9.98
N ASN A 134 6.55 10.10 9.78
CA ASN A 134 6.43 11.43 10.37
C ASN A 134 5.36 12.27 9.65
N GLU A 135 5.13 11.97 8.37
CA GLU A 135 4.15 12.62 7.52
C GLU A 135 3.60 11.62 6.52
N ILE A 136 2.29 11.65 6.32
CA ILE A 136 1.57 10.87 5.31
C ILE A 136 1.03 11.84 4.28
N VAL A 137 1.56 11.80 3.06
CA VAL A 137 1.11 12.64 1.95
C VAL A 137 0.16 11.83 1.06
N MET A 138 -1.13 12.12 1.13
CA MET A 138 -2.16 11.38 0.40
C MET A 138 -2.70 12.20 -0.77
N ASP A 139 -3.05 11.57 -1.89
CA ASP A 139 -3.97 12.21 -2.83
C ASP A 139 -5.30 12.51 -2.11
N ALA A 140 -5.99 13.58 -2.53
CA ALA A 140 -7.25 13.97 -1.90
C ALA A 140 -8.33 12.87 -1.96
N ASN A 141 -8.24 11.95 -2.93
CA ASN A 141 -9.13 10.81 -3.10
C ASN A 141 -8.49 9.49 -2.67
N ALA A 142 -7.25 9.52 -2.15
CA ALA A 142 -6.59 8.33 -1.66
C ALA A 142 -7.18 7.87 -0.32
N VAL A 143 -7.02 6.59 -0.05
CA VAL A 143 -7.53 5.98 1.18
C VAL A 143 -6.49 5.14 1.89
N LEU A 144 -6.56 5.14 3.20
CA LEU A 144 -6.01 4.12 4.09
C LEU A 144 -7.10 3.09 4.40
N GLY A 145 -6.76 1.98 5.04
CA GLY A 145 -7.75 0.98 5.47
C GLY A 145 -7.63 0.60 6.92
N PRO A 146 -8.64 -0.10 7.47
CA PRO A 146 -8.57 -0.71 8.79
C PRO A 146 -7.45 -1.74 8.90
N LEU A 147 -7.10 -2.06 10.13
CA LEU A 147 -6.05 -3.03 10.48
C LEU A 147 -6.63 -4.28 11.15
N ASP A 148 -7.95 -4.50 11.03
CA ASP A 148 -8.60 -5.65 11.65
C ASP A 148 -8.01 -6.97 11.10
N PRO A 149 -7.51 -7.87 11.98
CA PRO A 149 -6.90 -9.11 11.54
C PRO A 149 -7.88 -10.00 10.80
N GLN A 150 -7.43 -10.56 9.66
CA GLN A 150 -8.19 -11.53 8.89
C GLN A 150 -7.66 -12.94 9.16
N LEU A 151 -8.51 -13.86 9.55
CA LEU A 151 -8.19 -15.26 9.83
C LEU A 151 -8.89 -16.17 8.81
N GLY A 152 -8.17 -16.50 7.75
CA GLY A 152 -8.77 -17.10 6.57
C GLY A 152 -9.66 -16.08 5.85
N GLU A 153 -10.94 -16.40 5.69
CA GLU A 153 -11.93 -15.53 5.02
C GLU A 153 -12.77 -14.68 6.00
N ALA A 154 -12.50 -14.76 7.32
CA ALA A 154 -13.31 -14.10 8.32
C ALA A 154 -12.51 -13.07 9.15
N PRO A 155 -13.09 -11.87 9.40
CA PRO A 155 -12.53 -10.91 10.33
C PRO A 155 -12.48 -11.48 11.76
N ALA A 156 -11.37 -11.25 12.47
CA ALA A 156 -11.19 -11.69 13.85
C ALA A 156 -12.32 -11.21 14.78
N ALA A 157 -12.77 -9.96 14.61
CA ALA A 157 -13.87 -9.40 15.38
C ALA A 157 -15.21 -10.15 15.14
N SER A 158 -15.46 -10.54 13.89
CA SER A 158 -16.66 -11.32 13.55
C SER A 158 -16.65 -12.72 14.15
N ILE A 159 -15.47 -13.37 14.19
CA ILE A 159 -15.31 -14.66 14.85
C ILE A 159 -15.61 -14.53 16.35
N LEU A 160 -15.10 -13.48 17.02
CA LEU A 160 -15.38 -13.24 18.43
C LEU A 160 -16.87 -12.97 18.70
N SER A 161 -17.58 -12.30 17.79
CA SER A 161 -18.99 -12.00 17.96
C SER A 161 -19.89 -13.26 17.99
N VAL A 162 -19.40 -14.39 17.47
CA VAL A 162 -20.13 -15.67 17.57
C VAL A 162 -20.23 -16.13 19.02
N LEU A 163 -19.14 -15.94 19.82
CA LEU A 163 -19.13 -16.33 21.22
C LEU A 163 -20.11 -15.51 22.08
N GLU A 164 -20.41 -14.28 21.66
CA GLU A 164 -21.36 -13.40 22.36
C GLU A 164 -22.82 -13.69 22.02
N ARG A 165 -23.07 -14.31 20.86
CA ARG A 165 -24.44 -14.51 20.32
C ARG A 165 -24.96 -15.93 20.47
N LYS A 166 -24.07 -16.91 20.63
CA LYS A 166 -24.41 -18.32 20.77
C LYS A 166 -24.09 -18.83 22.16
N LYS A 167 -24.87 -19.82 22.61
CA LYS A 167 -24.54 -20.56 23.83
C LYS A 167 -23.32 -21.45 23.58
N PRO A 168 -22.48 -21.71 24.61
CA PRO A 168 -21.29 -22.54 24.46
C PRO A 168 -21.56 -23.92 23.86
N GLU A 169 -22.69 -24.55 24.21
CA GLU A 169 -23.11 -25.87 23.70
C GLU A 169 -23.44 -25.88 22.20
N ASP A 170 -23.71 -24.71 21.61
CA ASP A 170 -24.05 -24.56 20.19
C ASP A 170 -22.84 -24.12 19.35
N ILE A 171 -21.65 -24.06 19.94
CA ILE A 171 -20.43 -23.61 19.29
C ILE A 171 -19.48 -24.78 19.08
N GLU A 172 -19.01 -24.94 17.84
CA GLU A 172 -18.01 -25.95 17.50
C GLU A 172 -16.63 -25.61 18.08
N ASP A 173 -15.86 -26.63 18.48
CA ASP A 173 -14.49 -26.49 19.01
C ASP A 173 -13.57 -25.65 18.10
N LYS A 174 -13.71 -25.82 16.78
CA LYS A 174 -13.00 -25.03 15.79
C LYS A 174 -13.23 -23.52 15.96
N THR A 175 -14.46 -23.12 16.25
CA THR A 175 -14.80 -21.71 16.47
C THR A 175 -14.19 -21.17 17.76
N PHE A 176 -14.13 -21.98 18.83
CA PHE A 176 -13.42 -21.60 20.06
C PHE A 176 -11.93 -21.40 19.82
N ILE A 177 -11.28 -22.32 19.08
CA ILE A 177 -9.86 -22.21 18.72
C ILE A 177 -9.64 -20.92 17.88
N MET A 178 -10.47 -20.67 16.87
CA MET A 178 -10.36 -19.48 16.05
C MET A 178 -10.60 -18.21 16.85
N ALA A 179 -11.51 -18.21 17.83
CA ALA A 179 -11.76 -17.07 18.69
C ALA A 179 -10.58 -16.76 19.62
N ASP A 180 -9.87 -17.78 20.14
CA ASP A 180 -8.64 -17.58 20.91
C ASP A 180 -7.54 -16.93 20.06
N ILE A 181 -7.33 -17.44 18.85
CA ILE A 181 -6.39 -16.88 17.87
C ILE A 181 -6.78 -15.42 17.52
N SER A 182 -8.07 -15.17 17.29
CA SER A 182 -8.63 -13.84 16.98
C SER A 182 -8.31 -12.83 18.07
N ARG A 183 -8.55 -13.19 19.33
CA ARG A 183 -8.26 -12.33 20.47
C ARG A 183 -6.78 -11.98 20.56
N LYS A 184 -5.90 -12.99 20.39
CA LYS A 184 -4.44 -12.79 20.38
C LYS A 184 -4.01 -11.89 19.23
N ALA A 185 -4.53 -12.09 18.02
CA ALA A 185 -4.21 -11.30 16.83
C ALA A 185 -4.59 -9.81 17.01
N ILE A 186 -5.80 -9.55 17.50
CA ILE A 186 -6.26 -8.18 17.80
C ILE A 186 -5.36 -7.52 18.84
N LEU A 187 -5.07 -8.20 19.95
CA LEU A 187 -4.23 -7.64 21.02
C LEU A 187 -2.81 -7.33 20.53
N GLN A 188 -2.21 -8.21 19.75
CA GLN A 188 -0.86 -8.02 19.19
C GLN A 188 -0.83 -6.83 18.24
N LEU A 189 -1.79 -6.75 17.32
CA LEU A 189 -1.84 -5.67 16.33
C LEU A 189 -2.16 -4.32 16.98
N ARG A 190 -3.10 -4.30 17.93
CA ARG A 190 -3.39 -3.11 18.74
C ARG A 190 -2.13 -2.58 19.43
N LYS A 191 -1.35 -3.46 20.08
CA LYS A 191 -0.08 -3.10 20.71
C LYS A 191 0.90 -2.53 19.69
N THR A 192 1.06 -3.17 18.55
CA THR A 192 1.93 -2.68 17.47
C THR A 192 1.52 -1.28 17.01
N VAL A 193 0.22 -1.04 16.80
CA VAL A 193 -0.29 0.30 16.41
C VAL A 193 0.03 1.35 17.49
N GLN A 194 -0.20 1.02 18.77
CA GLN A 194 0.13 1.92 19.88
C GLN A 194 1.63 2.25 19.91
N GLU A 195 2.50 1.27 19.69
CA GLU A 195 3.96 1.47 19.64
C GLU A 195 4.37 2.36 18.47
N LEU A 196 3.74 2.21 17.30
CA LEU A 196 4.03 3.03 16.11
C LEU A 196 3.58 4.48 16.28
N LEU A 197 2.40 4.70 16.85
CA LEU A 197 1.87 6.03 17.14
C LEU A 197 2.68 6.71 18.26
N GLY A 198 3.03 5.97 19.31
CA GLY A 198 3.97 6.30 20.36
C GLY A 198 3.93 7.77 20.82
N GLU A 199 5.10 8.41 20.81
CA GLU A 199 5.27 9.79 21.27
C GLU A 199 4.68 10.87 20.33
N ARG A 200 4.17 10.47 19.16
CA ARG A 200 3.60 11.41 18.17
C ARG A 200 2.16 11.78 18.47
N MET A 201 1.52 11.06 19.37
CA MET A 201 0.12 11.23 19.74
C MET A 201 -0.03 11.03 21.25
N ALA A 202 -0.96 11.75 21.88
CA ALA A 202 -1.29 11.52 23.29
C ALA A 202 -1.71 10.06 23.52
N GLN A 203 -1.29 9.46 24.62
CA GLN A 203 -1.48 8.03 24.89
C GLN A 203 -2.94 7.57 24.77
N ASP A 204 -3.88 8.38 25.29
CA ASP A 204 -5.32 8.06 25.21
C ASP A 204 -5.82 8.10 23.76
N ALA A 205 -5.38 9.07 22.97
CA ALA A 205 -5.73 9.17 21.56
C ALA A 205 -5.11 8.03 20.74
N ALA A 206 -3.85 7.67 21.01
CA ALA A 206 -3.19 6.53 20.38
C ALA A 206 -3.90 5.22 20.70
N THR A 207 -4.35 5.04 21.93
CA THR A 207 -5.13 3.87 22.37
C THR A 207 -6.47 3.81 21.65
N ALA A 208 -7.23 4.91 21.64
CA ALA A 208 -8.52 4.99 20.96
C ALA A 208 -8.43 4.74 19.46
N LEU A 209 -7.38 5.27 18.81
CA LEU A 209 -7.14 5.03 17.38
C LEU A 209 -6.75 3.58 17.12
N ALA A 210 -5.87 3.00 17.94
CA ALA A 210 -5.50 1.60 17.83
C ALA A 210 -6.72 0.68 17.97
N ASP A 211 -7.60 0.95 18.94
CA ASP A 211 -8.86 0.22 19.08
C ASP A 211 -9.72 0.34 17.83
N LYS A 212 -9.95 1.55 17.38
CA LYS A 212 -10.80 1.82 16.22
C LYS A 212 -10.31 1.12 14.94
N LEU A 213 -8.98 1.05 14.74
CA LEU A 213 -8.38 0.42 13.58
C LEU A 213 -8.38 -1.12 13.63
N THR A 214 -8.34 -1.73 14.84
CA THR A 214 -8.03 -3.17 14.96
C THR A 214 -9.19 -4.04 15.45
N THR A 215 -10.28 -3.45 15.98
CA THR A 215 -11.36 -4.20 16.63
C THR A 215 -12.58 -4.43 15.74
N GLY A 216 -12.47 -4.17 14.43
CA GLY A 216 -13.58 -4.39 13.49
C GLY A 216 -14.69 -3.33 13.60
N THR A 217 -14.32 -2.09 13.91
CA THR A 217 -15.23 -0.94 13.86
C THR A 217 -15.79 -0.74 12.44
N TRP A 218 -14.97 -1.01 11.44
CA TRP A 218 -15.30 -0.96 10.01
C TRP A 218 -15.14 -2.33 9.36
N THR A 219 -15.68 -2.49 8.17
CA THR A 219 -15.35 -3.63 7.30
C THR A 219 -13.91 -3.48 6.78
N HIS A 220 -13.25 -4.60 6.46
CA HIS A 220 -11.83 -4.60 6.06
C HIS A 220 -11.53 -3.75 4.80
N ASP A 221 -12.51 -3.56 3.96
CA ASP A 221 -12.46 -2.77 2.72
C ASP A 221 -12.89 -1.30 2.89
N TYR A 222 -13.17 -0.86 4.13
CA TYR A 222 -13.53 0.54 4.39
C TYR A 222 -12.37 1.48 4.05
N GLY A 223 -12.67 2.52 3.26
CA GLY A 223 -11.67 3.51 2.86
C GLY A 223 -11.67 4.72 3.80
N ILE A 224 -10.61 4.87 4.59
CA ILE A 224 -10.35 6.05 5.44
C ILE A 224 -9.73 7.13 4.56
N GLY A 225 -10.52 8.12 4.14
CA GLY A 225 -10.05 9.23 3.30
C GLY A 225 -9.14 10.21 4.05
N ALA A 226 -8.50 11.11 3.29
CA ALA A 226 -7.52 12.05 3.85
C ALA A 226 -8.08 12.91 4.98
N GLU A 227 -9.31 13.43 4.84
CA GLU A 227 -9.93 14.27 5.88
C GLU A 227 -10.29 13.47 7.14
N GLU A 228 -10.80 12.24 6.99
CA GLU A 228 -11.05 11.36 8.13
C GLU A 228 -9.75 10.98 8.85
N ALA A 229 -8.69 10.67 8.09
CA ALA A 229 -7.37 10.39 8.66
C ALA A 229 -6.81 11.57 9.47
N LYS A 230 -7.00 12.82 9.01
CA LYS A 230 -6.67 14.03 9.79
C LYS A 230 -7.50 14.13 11.06
N GLN A 231 -8.82 13.89 11.00
CA GLN A 231 -9.70 13.91 12.17
C GLN A 231 -9.34 12.83 13.20
N LEU A 232 -8.77 11.73 12.74
CA LEU A 232 -8.21 10.68 13.59
C LEU A 232 -6.85 11.05 14.22
N GLY A 233 -6.33 12.25 13.91
CA GLY A 233 -5.07 12.77 14.47
C GLY A 233 -3.82 12.29 13.74
N LEU A 234 -3.95 11.70 12.55
CA LEU A 234 -2.79 11.30 11.75
C LEU A 234 -2.15 12.51 11.05
N PRO A 235 -0.82 12.53 10.88
CA PRO A 235 -0.08 13.63 10.26
C PRO A 235 -0.24 13.62 8.74
N VAL A 236 -1.47 13.84 8.26
CA VAL A 236 -1.83 13.77 6.84
C VAL A 236 -1.79 15.14 6.19
N SER A 237 -1.14 15.21 5.01
CA SER A 237 -1.26 16.32 4.06
C SER A 237 -1.75 15.80 2.69
N THR A 238 -2.22 16.71 1.84
CA THR A 238 -2.73 16.35 0.49
C THR A 238 -1.89 16.94 -0.64
N ASP A 239 -0.72 17.48 -0.32
CA ASP A 239 0.17 18.13 -1.29
C ASP A 239 1.11 17.10 -1.95
N ILE A 240 0.53 16.14 -2.67
CA ILE A 240 1.30 15.09 -3.32
C ILE A 240 2.05 15.66 -4.54
N PRO A 241 3.39 15.43 -4.66
CA PRO A 241 4.17 15.89 -5.79
C PRO A 241 3.75 15.23 -7.12
N GLU A 242 3.82 15.98 -8.22
CA GLU A 242 3.46 15.50 -9.57
C GLU A 242 4.34 14.29 -9.98
N GLU A 243 5.60 14.27 -9.55
CA GLU A 243 6.54 13.17 -9.83
C GLU A 243 6.06 11.82 -9.28
N VAL A 244 5.24 11.81 -8.22
CA VAL A 244 4.63 10.59 -7.69
C VAL A 244 3.59 10.04 -8.67
N TYR A 245 2.78 10.90 -9.28
CA TYR A 245 1.82 10.49 -10.31
C TYR A 245 2.53 10.01 -11.58
N ASP A 246 3.56 10.73 -12.03
CA ASP A 246 4.40 10.32 -13.15
C ASP A 246 5.02 8.94 -12.92
N PHE A 247 5.50 8.70 -11.69
CA PHE A 247 6.03 7.40 -11.32
C PHE A 247 4.95 6.31 -11.37
N MET A 248 3.76 6.58 -10.83
CA MET A 248 2.65 5.64 -10.86
C MET A 248 2.16 5.32 -12.29
N ALA A 249 2.24 6.26 -13.21
CA ALA A 249 1.89 6.06 -14.61
C ALA A 249 2.82 5.04 -15.32
N LEU A 250 4.03 4.81 -14.79
CA LEU A 250 4.95 3.79 -15.30
C LEU A 250 4.63 2.36 -14.82
N PHE A 251 3.54 2.17 -14.07
CA PHE A 251 2.98 0.87 -13.73
C PHE A 251 1.68 0.66 -14.52
N PRO A 252 1.77 0.30 -15.81
CA PRO A 252 0.58 0.12 -16.62
C PRO A 252 -0.26 -1.02 -16.08
N GLN A 253 -1.55 -0.81 -16.04
CA GLN A 253 -2.52 -1.88 -15.79
C GLN A 253 -2.62 -2.76 -17.06
N PRO A 254 -2.83 -4.09 -16.94
CA PRO A 254 -3.06 -4.92 -18.10
C PRO A 254 -4.33 -4.43 -18.80
N THR A 255 -4.16 -3.96 -20.01
CA THR A 255 -5.30 -3.65 -20.88
C THR A 255 -6.00 -4.96 -21.21
N ARG A 256 -7.14 -5.24 -20.61
CA ARG A 256 -8.17 -6.04 -21.28
C ARG A 256 -8.43 -5.36 -22.62
N THR A 257 -8.82 -6.08 -23.64
CA THR A 257 -8.97 -5.67 -25.04
C THR A 257 -9.56 -4.28 -25.30
N ARG A 258 -10.19 -3.65 -24.29
CA ARG A 258 -10.59 -2.22 -24.24
C ARG A 258 -10.48 -1.72 -22.79
N PRO A 259 -9.92 -0.53 -22.56
CA PRO A 259 -9.97 0.09 -21.24
C PRO A 259 -11.42 0.35 -20.82
N ALA A 260 -11.75 0.13 -19.56
CA ALA A 260 -13.07 0.41 -19.03
C ALA A 260 -13.32 1.93 -18.85
N VAL A 261 -12.23 2.70 -18.76
CA VAL A 261 -12.25 4.17 -18.65
C VAL A 261 -11.38 4.76 -19.73
N GLU A 262 -11.95 5.66 -20.53
CA GLU A 262 -11.26 6.35 -21.62
C GLU A 262 -11.39 7.87 -21.42
N TYR A 263 -10.28 8.57 -21.53
CA TYR A 263 -10.23 10.02 -21.51
C TYR A 263 -8.99 10.52 -22.24
N LEU A 264 -9.01 11.79 -22.67
CA LEU A 264 -7.81 12.42 -23.20
C LEU A 264 -6.89 12.78 -22.02
N PRO A 265 -5.64 12.25 -21.95
CA PRO A 265 -4.74 12.49 -20.83
C PRO A 265 -4.10 13.89 -20.91
N MET A 266 -4.92 14.90 -21.10
CA MET A 266 -4.52 16.31 -21.13
C MET A 266 -5.33 17.09 -20.10
N PRO A 267 -4.71 18.06 -19.39
CA PRO A 267 -5.45 18.91 -18.48
C PRO A 267 -6.57 19.63 -19.23
N TYR A 268 -7.82 19.36 -18.89
CA TYR A 268 -8.94 20.14 -19.36
C TYR A 268 -9.07 21.38 -18.46
N ARG A 269 -8.44 22.49 -18.89
CA ARG A 269 -8.68 23.80 -18.32
C ARG A 269 -9.82 24.43 -19.10
N GLY A 270 -11.03 24.43 -18.55
CA GLY A 270 -12.13 25.22 -19.08
C GLY A 270 -11.66 26.65 -19.26
N ALA A 271 -12.00 27.29 -20.43
CA ALA A 271 -11.72 28.69 -20.65
C ALA A 271 -12.31 29.49 -19.48
N ARG A 272 -11.44 30.10 -18.65
CA ARG A 272 -11.87 31.12 -17.70
C ARG A 272 -12.44 32.23 -18.54
N GLN A 273 -13.78 32.35 -18.64
CA GLN A 273 -14.42 33.54 -19.14
C GLN A 273 -13.92 34.68 -18.26
N GLY A 274 -13.13 35.56 -18.88
CA GLY A 274 -12.70 36.79 -18.25
C GLY A 274 -13.95 37.57 -17.83
N ARG A 275 -14.14 37.72 -16.53
CA ARG A 275 -14.99 38.80 -16.01
C ARG A 275 -14.21 40.09 -16.23
N GLN A 276 -14.68 40.89 -17.21
CA GLN A 276 -14.44 42.34 -17.32
C GLN A 276 -15.10 43.04 -16.12
#